data_2f724abdeee815f67541dbe16193e1c1
#
_entry.id   2f724abdeee815f67541dbe16193e1c1
#
_cell.length_a   1.000
_cell.length_b   1.000
_cell.length_c   1.000
_cell.angle_alpha   90.00
_cell.angle_beta   90.00
_cell.angle_gamma   90.00
#
_symmetry.space_group_name_H-M   'P 1'
#
loop_
_entity.id
_entity.type
_entity.pdbx_description
1 polymer ?
#
loop_
_entity_poly.entity_id
_entity_poly.type
_entity_poly.pdbx_seq_one_letter_code
_entity_poly.pdbx_strand_id
1 'polypeptide(L)'
;MQIQDCPWEIENIGKRTVQLNYTKDDIYNQEEVCKAVKGYQYLVAKVPVGNISCLLGLQSDGFKMIETQIIYSKRIKDFDFNDRLLRMFKGKVSFKQAKNTEQLISILERMTPNMFSTDRIHLDPTFGPEVGLHRYRNWMTNEFKRGTILYEFIFEGKPVGFSTSKINGTINHVPLGGIYQEYQNMGLGIIAASSTVLFPTEMGYKDVKSCRFAVSSNNMPMIRCYNYFNYRVDELEYVLVKHKD
;
A
#
# COMPACT_ATOMS: atom_id res chain seq x y z
N MET A 1 15.02 11.13 13.69
CA MET A 1 14.18 11.32 12.48
C MET A 1 15.01 11.07 11.23
N GLN A 2 14.51 10.23 10.30
CA GLN A 2 15.12 9.98 8.99
C GLN A 2 14.41 10.82 7.91
N ILE A 3 15.19 11.50 7.06
CA ILE A 3 14.68 12.34 5.98
C ILE A 3 14.81 11.57 4.67
N GLN A 4 13.74 11.49 3.90
CA GLN A 4 13.69 10.84 2.61
C GLN A 4 13.21 11.81 1.54
N ASP A 5 14.08 12.16 0.59
CA ASP A 5 13.69 12.87 -0.63
C ASP A 5 12.86 11.95 -1.50
N CYS A 6 11.76 12.46 -2.07
CA CYS A 6 10.83 11.70 -2.90
C CYS A 6 10.72 12.31 -4.31
N PRO A 7 11.81 12.30 -5.12
CA PRO A 7 11.83 12.96 -6.42
C PRO A 7 10.79 12.41 -7.42
N TRP A 8 10.39 11.15 -7.26
CA TRP A 8 9.32 10.53 -8.07
C TRP A 8 7.95 11.20 -7.91
N GLU A 9 7.71 11.93 -6.82
CA GLU A 9 6.43 12.61 -6.61
C GLU A 9 6.31 13.88 -7.48
N ILE A 10 7.39 14.40 -8.05
CA ILE A 10 7.33 15.47 -9.06
C ILE A 10 6.53 14.99 -10.27
N GLU A 11 6.84 13.79 -10.77
CA GLU A 11 6.12 13.16 -11.88
C GLU A 11 4.70 12.75 -11.48
N ASN A 12 4.52 12.28 -10.25
CA ASN A 12 3.27 11.71 -9.77
C ASN A 12 2.20 12.74 -9.39
N ILE A 13 2.61 13.81 -8.69
CA ILE A 13 1.69 14.81 -8.11
C ILE A 13 2.10 16.26 -8.41
N GLY A 14 3.14 16.46 -9.21
CA GLY A 14 3.62 17.80 -9.61
C GLY A 14 4.29 18.59 -8.49
N LYS A 15 4.71 17.95 -7.38
CA LYS A 15 5.26 18.65 -6.21
C LYS A 15 6.57 18.01 -5.74
N ARG A 16 7.57 18.87 -5.44
CA ARG A 16 8.77 18.44 -4.72
C ARG A 16 8.37 17.97 -3.33
N THR A 17 8.61 16.71 -3.03
CA THR A 17 8.10 16.04 -1.84
C THR A 17 9.24 15.52 -0.97
N VAL A 18 9.12 15.70 0.33
CA VAL A 18 9.97 15.07 1.35
C VAL A 18 9.13 14.26 2.33
N GLN A 19 9.63 13.11 2.75
CA GLN A 19 9.04 12.30 3.80
C GLN A 19 9.94 12.25 5.02
N LEU A 20 9.39 12.60 6.19
CA LEU A 20 10.03 12.54 7.50
C LEU A 20 9.56 11.26 8.18
N ASN A 21 10.48 10.33 8.45
CA ASN A 21 10.18 9.08 9.13
C ASN A 21 10.70 9.16 10.57
N TYR A 22 9.79 9.13 11.52
CA TYR A 22 10.09 9.13 12.94
C TYR A 22 10.17 7.70 13.48
N THR A 23 10.93 7.52 14.54
CA THR A 23 10.96 6.32 15.37
C THR A 23 10.16 6.54 16.66
N LYS A 24 10.00 5.50 17.48
CA LYS A 24 9.34 5.63 18.80
C LYS A 24 10.11 6.50 19.77
N ASP A 25 11.44 6.56 19.61
CA ASP A 25 12.35 7.24 20.53
C ASP A 25 12.72 8.65 20.06
N ASP A 26 12.28 9.06 18.87
CA ASP A 26 12.53 10.42 18.39
C ASP A 26 11.74 11.43 19.22
N ILE A 27 12.40 12.55 19.51
CA ILE A 27 11.83 13.72 20.16
C ILE A 27 11.61 14.79 19.09
N TYR A 28 10.46 15.46 19.14
CA TYR A 28 10.15 16.52 18.21
C TYR A 28 11.15 17.70 18.36
N ASN A 29 11.66 18.17 17.23
CA ASN A 29 12.54 19.34 17.16
C ASN A 29 12.13 20.22 15.96
N GLN A 30 11.56 21.38 16.23
CA GLN A 30 11.06 22.31 15.22
C GLN A 30 12.17 22.81 14.28
N GLU A 31 13.35 23.11 14.79
CA GLU A 31 14.46 23.61 13.97
C GLU A 31 14.94 22.56 12.96
N GLU A 32 15.01 21.30 13.40
CA GLU A 32 15.36 20.19 12.50
C GLU A 32 14.31 20.01 11.41
N VAL A 33 13.03 20.05 11.77
CA VAL A 33 11.92 19.96 10.81
C VAL A 33 12.01 21.12 9.81
N CYS A 34 12.17 22.37 10.28
CA CYS A 34 12.28 23.54 9.41
C CYS A 34 13.46 23.44 8.42
N LYS A 35 14.60 22.93 8.86
CA LYS A 35 15.76 22.67 7.98
C LYS A 35 15.47 21.57 6.96
N ALA A 36 14.90 20.45 7.41
CA ALA A 36 14.63 19.27 6.58
C ALA A 36 13.63 19.55 5.45
N VAL A 37 12.66 20.43 5.68
CA VAL A 37 11.58 20.71 4.71
C VAL A 37 11.82 21.91 3.81
N LYS A 38 13.03 22.50 3.86
CA LYS A 38 13.36 23.69 3.05
C LYS A 38 13.38 23.35 1.56
N GLY A 39 12.63 24.09 0.77
CA GLY A 39 12.55 23.92 -0.69
C GLY A 39 11.64 22.80 -1.17
N TYR A 40 10.87 22.16 -0.28
CA TYR A 40 9.85 21.20 -0.62
C TYR A 40 8.46 21.84 -0.56
N GLN A 41 7.54 21.35 -1.39
CA GLN A 41 6.17 21.85 -1.55
C GLN A 41 5.13 20.93 -0.89
N TYR A 42 5.40 19.62 -0.87
CA TYR A 42 4.56 18.63 -0.21
C TYR A 42 5.38 17.87 0.83
N LEU A 43 4.94 17.96 2.06
CA LEU A 43 5.65 17.40 3.21
C LEU A 43 4.81 16.24 3.75
N VAL A 44 5.42 15.11 3.93
CA VAL A 44 4.82 13.92 4.55
C VAL A 44 5.58 13.60 5.82
N ALA A 45 4.89 13.32 6.90
CA ALA A 45 5.51 12.80 8.12
C ALA A 45 4.84 11.49 8.52
N LYS A 46 5.65 10.48 8.84
CA LYS A 46 5.22 9.21 9.41
C LYS A 46 5.73 9.11 10.83
N VAL A 47 4.81 8.97 11.76
CA VAL A 47 5.07 8.95 13.20
C VAL A 47 4.48 7.68 13.82
N PRO A 48 5.27 6.82 14.47
CA PRO A 48 4.74 5.65 15.17
C PRO A 48 3.66 6.04 16.18
N VAL A 49 2.56 5.29 16.20
CA VAL A 49 1.49 5.50 17.18
C VAL A 49 2.07 5.34 18.60
N GLY A 50 1.73 6.30 19.46
CA GLY A 50 2.30 6.42 20.80
C GLY A 50 3.38 7.50 20.93
N ASN A 51 4.03 7.91 19.85
CA ASN A 51 4.93 9.08 19.89
C ASN A 51 4.12 10.39 19.77
N ILE A 52 3.42 10.73 20.87
CA ILE A 52 2.52 11.89 20.93
C ILE A 52 3.28 13.21 20.84
N SER A 53 4.51 13.27 21.36
CA SER A 53 5.34 14.50 21.28
C SER A 53 5.58 14.89 19.82
N CYS A 54 6.01 13.97 18.97
CA CYS A 54 6.21 14.24 17.55
C CYS A 54 4.89 14.55 16.82
N LEU A 55 3.80 13.83 17.13
CA LEU A 55 2.48 14.09 16.55
C LEU A 55 2.03 15.52 16.83
N LEU A 56 1.99 15.94 18.11
CA LEU A 56 1.52 17.27 18.51
C LEU A 56 2.45 18.38 18.03
N GLY A 57 3.77 18.17 18.06
CA GLY A 57 4.75 19.13 17.54
C GLY A 57 4.56 19.39 16.05
N LEU A 58 4.40 18.36 15.24
CA LEU A 58 4.11 18.48 13.80
C LEU A 58 2.78 19.18 13.54
N GLN A 59 1.73 18.85 14.31
CA GLN A 59 0.44 19.54 14.18
C GLN A 59 0.55 21.02 14.52
N SER A 60 1.33 21.40 15.55
CA SER A 60 1.61 22.79 15.87
C SER A 60 2.36 23.53 14.76
N ASP A 61 3.17 22.80 13.97
CA ASP A 61 3.83 23.32 12.77
C ASP A 61 2.92 23.33 11.54
N GLY A 62 1.64 23.01 11.68
CA GLY A 62 0.64 23.05 10.61
C GLY A 62 0.57 21.80 9.74
N PHE A 63 1.19 20.68 10.15
CA PHE A 63 0.89 19.40 9.53
C PHE A 63 -0.51 18.93 9.92
N LYS A 64 -1.23 18.34 8.98
CA LYS A 64 -2.57 17.79 9.18
C LYS A 64 -2.49 16.27 9.14
N MET A 65 -3.05 15.60 10.13
CA MET A 65 -3.19 14.15 10.10
C MET A 65 -4.19 13.76 9.02
N ILE A 66 -3.81 12.81 8.15
CA ILE A 66 -4.64 12.39 7.01
C ILE A 66 -5.12 10.94 7.16
N GLU A 67 -4.27 10.06 7.67
CA GLU A 67 -4.60 8.65 7.89
C GLU A 67 -3.74 8.05 9.02
N THR A 68 -4.08 6.86 9.45
CA THR A 68 -3.17 5.97 10.16
C THR A 68 -2.87 4.78 9.24
N GLN A 69 -1.60 4.48 9.02
CA GLN A 69 -1.20 3.26 8.33
C GLN A 69 -1.08 2.11 9.32
N ILE A 70 -1.62 0.97 8.94
CA ILE A 70 -1.54 -0.29 9.68
C ILE A 70 -0.58 -1.19 8.93
N ILE A 71 0.52 -1.59 9.56
CA ILE A 71 1.47 -2.53 9.00
C ILE A 71 1.07 -3.94 9.42
N TYR A 72 0.63 -4.73 8.44
CA TYR A 72 0.26 -6.13 8.62
C TYR A 72 1.38 -7.07 8.24
N SER A 73 1.44 -8.20 8.93
CA SER A 73 2.24 -9.36 8.52
C SER A 73 1.49 -10.67 8.73
N LYS A 74 1.91 -11.71 8.00
CA LYS A 74 1.47 -13.09 8.20
C LYS A 74 2.60 -14.03 7.88
N ARG A 75 2.89 -14.98 8.78
CA ARG A 75 3.79 -16.09 8.45
C ARG A 75 3.02 -17.13 7.63
N ILE A 76 3.63 -17.64 6.57
CA ILE A 76 2.99 -18.63 5.68
C ILE A 76 2.58 -19.88 6.45
N LYS A 77 3.43 -20.35 7.37
CA LYS A 77 3.16 -21.55 8.18
C LYS A 77 1.95 -21.43 9.11
N ASP A 78 1.52 -20.19 9.43
CA ASP A 78 0.38 -19.91 10.30
C ASP A 78 -0.89 -19.59 9.51
N PHE A 79 -0.84 -19.72 8.18
CA PHE A 79 -1.99 -19.48 7.32
C PHE A 79 -2.79 -20.78 7.16
N ASP A 80 -4.11 -20.71 7.38
CA ASP A 80 -4.99 -21.85 7.18
C ASP A 80 -5.39 -22.00 5.70
N PHE A 81 -4.69 -22.84 4.96
CA PHE A 81 -4.97 -23.15 3.57
C PHE A 81 -6.29 -23.92 3.37
N ASN A 82 -6.89 -24.44 4.45
CA ASN A 82 -8.17 -25.14 4.42
C ASN A 82 -9.33 -24.31 4.98
N ASP A 83 -9.10 -23.00 5.12
CA ASP A 83 -10.13 -22.06 5.57
C ASP A 83 -11.45 -22.21 4.78
N ARG A 84 -12.58 -22.01 5.45
CA ARG A 84 -13.92 -22.18 4.86
C ARG A 84 -14.14 -21.28 3.64
N LEU A 85 -13.74 -20.01 3.70
CA LEU A 85 -13.92 -19.09 2.58
C LEU A 85 -13.00 -19.47 1.41
N LEU A 86 -11.74 -19.87 1.69
CA LEU A 86 -10.83 -20.32 0.64
C LEU A 86 -11.36 -21.56 -0.10
N ARG A 87 -12.01 -22.49 0.62
CA ARG A 87 -12.64 -23.66 0.00
C ARG A 87 -13.75 -23.28 -0.99
N MET A 88 -14.49 -22.19 -0.76
CA MET A 88 -15.51 -21.69 -1.69
C MET A 88 -14.91 -21.21 -3.02
N PHE A 89 -13.65 -20.76 -2.99
CA PHE A 89 -12.90 -20.27 -4.15
C PHE A 89 -12.01 -21.34 -4.79
N LYS A 90 -11.91 -22.53 -4.19
CA LYS A 90 -11.05 -23.62 -4.67
C LYS A 90 -11.42 -24.03 -6.11
N GLY A 91 -10.43 -24.04 -7.00
CA GLY A 91 -10.62 -24.35 -8.43
C GLY A 91 -11.24 -23.21 -9.26
N LYS A 92 -11.66 -22.12 -8.63
CA LYS A 92 -12.25 -20.96 -9.29
C LYS A 92 -11.28 -19.77 -9.39
N VAL A 93 -10.24 -19.72 -8.55
CA VAL A 93 -9.23 -18.67 -8.50
C VAL A 93 -7.91 -19.19 -9.03
N SER A 94 -7.24 -18.38 -9.83
CA SER A 94 -5.84 -18.57 -10.23
C SER A 94 -5.13 -17.22 -10.34
N PHE A 95 -3.82 -17.25 -10.43
CA PHE A 95 -2.98 -16.06 -10.56
C PHE A 95 -2.29 -16.03 -11.92
N LYS A 96 -2.35 -14.89 -12.60
CA LYS A 96 -1.70 -14.68 -13.90
C LYS A 96 -0.66 -13.57 -13.79
N GLN A 97 0.61 -13.94 -13.80
CA GLN A 97 1.71 -12.97 -13.74
C GLN A 97 1.81 -12.20 -15.06
N ALA A 98 1.98 -10.88 -14.98
CA ALA A 98 2.36 -10.04 -16.10
C ALA A 98 3.86 -10.20 -16.37
N LYS A 99 4.21 -10.55 -17.62
CA LYS A 99 5.57 -10.86 -18.04
C LYS A 99 6.16 -9.82 -18.98
N ASN A 100 5.33 -8.96 -19.55
CA ASN A 100 5.73 -7.97 -20.54
C ASN A 100 4.95 -6.66 -20.40
N THR A 101 5.35 -5.65 -21.14
CA THR A 101 4.75 -4.31 -21.10
C THR A 101 3.28 -4.28 -21.54
N GLU A 102 2.88 -5.12 -22.50
CA GLU A 102 1.49 -5.20 -22.98
C GLU A 102 0.56 -5.65 -21.84
N GLN A 103 0.98 -6.67 -21.10
CA GLN A 103 0.21 -7.16 -19.95
C GLN A 103 0.18 -6.14 -18.79
N LEU A 104 1.28 -5.41 -18.55
CA LEU A 104 1.27 -4.27 -17.63
C LEU A 104 0.23 -3.23 -18.06
N ILE A 105 0.27 -2.78 -19.33
CA ILE A 105 -0.66 -1.78 -19.87
C ILE A 105 -2.11 -2.24 -19.68
N SER A 106 -2.42 -3.49 -20.03
CA SER A 106 -3.77 -4.06 -19.85
C SER A 106 -4.28 -3.96 -18.40
N ILE A 107 -3.40 -4.16 -17.41
CA ILE A 107 -3.75 -4.01 -16.00
C ILE A 107 -3.96 -2.51 -15.65
N LEU A 108 -3.07 -1.62 -16.10
CA LEU A 108 -3.14 -0.20 -15.83
C LEU A 108 -4.40 0.45 -16.43
N GLU A 109 -4.82 0.03 -17.62
CA GLU A 109 -6.04 0.55 -18.28
C GLU A 109 -7.31 0.23 -17.49
N ARG A 110 -7.34 -0.88 -16.76
CA ARG A 110 -8.47 -1.28 -15.90
C ARG A 110 -8.50 -0.56 -14.54
N MET A 111 -7.43 0.14 -14.18
CA MET A 111 -7.41 0.97 -12.97
C MET A 111 -8.21 2.25 -13.22
N THR A 112 -9.16 2.52 -12.35
CA THR A 112 -10.04 3.70 -12.40
C THR A 112 -9.77 4.63 -11.22
N PRO A 113 -10.13 5.92 -11.30
CA PRO A 113 -9.91 6.90 -10.23
C PRO A 113 -10.55 6.50 -8.89
N ASN A 114 -11.68 5.80 -8.94
CA ASN A 114 -12.44 5.40 -7.74
C ASN A 114 -12.02 4.03 -7.17
N MET A 115 -11.08 3.35 -7.81
CA MET A 115 -10.61 2.05 -7.34
C MET A 115 -9.86 2.14 -6.02
N PHE A 116 -9.14 3.24 -5.82
CA PHE A 116 -8.41 3.56 -4.60
C PHE A 116 -8.95 4.87 -4.04
N SER A 117 -9.37 4.88 -2.79
CA SER A 117 -10.00 6.06 -2.18
C SER A 117 -9.56 6.32 -0.73
N THR A 118 -8.63 5.51 -0.22
CA THR A 118 -8.36 5.46 1.22
C THR A 118 -6.94 5.86 1.62
N ASP A 119 -6.08 6.15 0.66
CA ASP A 119 -4.70 6.58 0.92
C ASP A 119 -4.57 8.12 1.01
N ARG A 120 -3.41 8.57 1.48
CA ARG A 120 -3.15 9.98 1.74
C ARG A 120 -3.39 10.94 0.56
N ILE A 121 -3.23 10.48 -0.69
CA ILE A 121 -3.43 11.33 -1.87
C ILE A 121 -4.91 11.48 -2.18
N HIS A 122 -5.69 10.40 -2.10
CA HIS A 122 -7.15 10.45 -2.30
C HIS A 122 -7.88 11.15 -1.15
N LEU A 123 -7.34 11.07 0.07
CA LEU A 123 -7.92 11.73 1.25
C LEU A 123 -7.53 13.20 1.37
N ASP A 124 -6.46 13.63 0.70
CA ASP A 124 -6.02 15.02 0.72
C ASP A 124 -6.87 15.86 -0.24
N PRO A 125 -7.64 16.83 0.26
CA PRO A 125 -8.57 17.61 -0.58
C PRO A 125 -7.87 18.48 -1.64
N THR A 126 -6.55 18.64 -1.55
CA THR A 126 -5.76 19.38 -2.56
C THR A 126 -5.57 18.57 -3.84
N PHE A 127 -5.69 17.25 -3.75
CA PHE A 127 -5.55 16.34 -4.89
C PHE A 127 -6.91 15.77 -5.27
N GLY A 128 -7.14 15.63 -6.57
CA GLY A 128 -8.33 14.93 -7.08
C GLY A 128 -8.08 13.45 -7.33
N PRO A 129 -9.15 12.67 -7.57
CA PRO A 129 -9.05 11.23 -7.83
C PRO A 129 -8.13 10.87 -9.02
N GLU A 130 -8.09 11.73 -10.04
CA GLU A 130 -7.25 11.56 -11.22
C GLU A 130 -5.76 11.64 -10.88
N VAL A 131 -5.37 12.52 -9.95
CA VAL A 131 -3.98 12.62 -9.47
C VAL A 131 -3.59 11.32 -8.75
N GLY A 132 -4.48 10.78 -7.93
CA GLY A 132 -4.27 9.51 -7.27
C GLY A 132 -4.10 8.35 -8.25
N LEU A 133 -4.97 8.26 -9.27
CA LEU A 133 -4.86 7.25 -10.33
C LEU A 133 -3.54 7.36 -11.11
N HIS A 134 -3.19 8.58 -11.54
CA HIS A 134 -1.94 8.84 -12.25
C HIS A 134 -0.72 8.39 -11.41
N ARG A 135 -0.70 8.76 -10.14
CA ARG A 135 0.35 8.34 -9.19
C ARG A 135 0.46 6.83 -9.08
N TYR A 136 -0.65 6.10 -8.95
CA TYR A 136 -0.63 4.64 -8.83
C TYR A 136 -0.17 3.97 -10.13
N ARG A 137 -0.60 4.45 -11.30
CA ARG A 137 -0.15 3.94 -12.59
C ARG A 137 1.37 4.12 -12.78
N ASN A 138 1.90 5.29 -12.46
CA ASN A 138 3.33 5.56 -12.50
C ASN A 138 4.10 4.69 -11.51
N TRP A 139 3.63 4.61 -10.27
CA TRP A 139 4.25 3.78 -9.25
C TRP A 139 4.32 2.32 -9.70
N MET A 140 3.22 1.76 -10.21
CA MET A 140 3.17 0.40 -10.71
C MET A 140 4.10 0.16 -11.89
N THR A 141 4.14 1.11 -12.83
CA THR A 141 5.06 1.07 -13.97
C THR A 141 6.52 1.04 -13.51
N ASN A 142 6.86 1.88 -12.54
CA ASN A 142 8.22 1.95 -12.01
C ASN A 142 8.60 0.70 -11.20
N GLU A 143 7.68 0.17 -10.39
CA GLU A 143 7.91 -1.08 -9.66
C GLU A 143 8.06 -2.28 -10.62
N PHE A 144 7.25 -2.35 -11.67
CA PHE A 144 7.38 -3.40 -12.69
C PHE A 144 8.75 -3.34 -13.40
N LYS A 145 9.22 -2.14 -13.79
CA LYS A 145 10.56 -1.93 -14.37
C LYS A 145 11.69 -2.33 -13.42
N ARG A 146 11.48 -2.22 -12.10
CA ARG A 146 12.44 -2.63 -11.06
C ARG A 146 12.40 -4.13 -10.74
N GLY A 147 11.54 -4.90 -11.43
CA GLY A 147 11.42 -6.35 -11.24
C GLY A 147 10.43 -6.77 -10.14
N THR A 148 9.61 -5.86 -9.60
CA THR A 148 8.49 -6.24 -8.76
C THR A 148 7.50 -7.07 -9.58
N ILE A 149 7.10 -8.21 -9.06
CA ILE A 149 6.18 -9.12 -9.72
C ILE A 149 4.78 -8.49 -9.67
N LEU A 150 4.15 -8.37 -10.84
CA LEU A 150 2.76 -7.93 -10.99
C LEU A 150 1.92 -9.12 -11.46
N TYR A 151 0.77 -9.34 -10.86
CA TYR A 151 -0.12 -10.44 -11.23
C TYR A 151 -1.60 -10.06 -11.07
N GLU A 152 -2.45 -10.65 -11.91
CA GLU A 152 -3.89 -10.54 -11.82
C GLU A 152 -4.48 -11.70 -11.01
N PHE A 153 -5.59 -11.42 -10.33
CA PHE A 153 -6.50 -12.41 -9.78
C PHE A 153 -7.48 -12.83 -10.89
N ILE A 154 -7.48 -14.07 -11.26
CA ILE A 154 -8.45 -14.62 -12.19
C ILE A 154 -9.50 -15.40 -11.39
N PHE A 155 -10.75 -14.96 -11.45
CA PHE A 155 -11.88 -15.64 -10.83
C PHE A 155 -12.88 -16.10 -11.90
N GLU A 156 -13.14 -17.41 -11.94
CA GLU A 156 -13.99 -18.05 -12.97
C GLU A 156 -13.65 -17.60 -14.41
N GLY A 157 -12.35 -17.57 -14.70
CA GLY A 157 -11.78 -17.18 -16.00
C GLY A 157 -11.70 -15.68 -16.29
N LYS A 158 -12.18 -14.83 -15.39
CA LYS A 158 -12.17 -13.37 -15.56
C LYS A 158 -11.15 -12.71 -14.65
N PRO A 159 -10.36 -11.73 -15.13
CA PRO A 159 -9.51 -10.94 -14.28
C PRO A 159 -10.36 -9.97 -13.44
N VAL A 160 -10.29 -10.11 -12.12
CA VAL A 160 -11.13 -9.37 -11.16
C VAL A 160 -10.36 -8.37 -10.30
N GLY A 161 -9.04 -8.36 -10.41
CA GLY A 161 -8.15 -7.47 -9.67
C GLY A 161 -6.70 -7.84 -9.89
N PHE A 162 -5.81 -7.15 -9.21
CA PHE A 162 -4.38 -7.38 -9.32
C PHE A 162 -3.68 -7.19 -7.97
N SER A 163 -2.44 -7.66 -7.90
CA SER A 163 -1.52 -7.36 -6.80
C SER A 163 -0.07 -7.37 -7.27
N THR A 164 0.79 -6.84 -6.43
CA THR A 164 2.24 -6.85 -6.59
C THR A 164 2.89 -7.75 -5.55
N SER A 165 4.04 -8.29 -5.88
CA SER A 165 4.86 -9.12 -4.98
C SER A 165 6.33 -8.74 -5.17
N LYS A 166 6.94 -8.20 -4.11
CA LYS A 166 8.35 -7.84 -4.07
C LYS A 166 9.04 -8.70 -3.03
N ILE A 167 9.67 -9.76 -3.50
CA ILE A 167 10.34 -10.71 -2.62
C ILE A 167 11.71 -10.16 -2.23
N ASN A 168 11.92 -9.99 -0.93
CA ASN A 168 13.20 -9.61 -0.36
C ASN A 168 13.61 -10.63 0.72
N GLY A 169 14.58 -11.45 0.41
CA GLY A 169 14.96 -12.59 1.26
C GLY A 169 13.77 -13.53 1.48
N THR A 170 13.32 -13.66 2.72
CA THR A 170 12.20 -14.55 3.10
C THR A 170 10.86 -13.83 3.23
N ILE A 171 10.79 -12.55 2.88
CA ILE A 171 9.59 -11.71 3.05
C ILE A 171 9.03 -11.31 1.69
N ASN A 172 7.75 -11.56 1.49
CA ASN A 172 6.97 -11.00 0.39
C ASN A 172 6.40 -9.63 0.82
N HIS A 173 6.94 -8.55 0.27
CA HIS A 173 6.35 -7.22 0.40
C HIS A 173 5.29 -7.04 -0.69
N VAL A 174 4.13 -6.49 -0.30
CA VAL A 174 3.01 -6.26 -1.23
C VAL A 174 2.75 -4.75 -1.31
N PRO A 175 3.45 -4.03 -2.21
CA PRO A 175 3.34 -2.58 -2.32
C PRO A 175 1.95 -2.08 -2.70
N LEU A 176 1.26 -2.77 -3.60
CA LEU A 176 -0.03 -2.35 -4.13
C LEU A 176 -0.85 -3.56 -4.59
N GLY A 177 -2.16 -3.47 -4.43
CA GLY A 177 -3.13 -4.43 -4.95
C GLY A 177 -4.54 -3.89 -4.81
N GLY A 178 -5.47 -4.42 -5.58
CA GLY A 178 -6.87 -4.03 -5.51
C GLY A 178 -7.78 -4.89 -6.37
N ILE A 179 -9.07 -4.80 -6.07
CA ILE A 179 -10.14 -5.41 -6.88
C ILE A 179 -10.61 -4.36 -7.88
N TYR A 180 -10.74 -4.71 -9.16
CA TYR A 180 -11.25 -3.82 -10.19
C TYR A 180 -12.65 -3.31 -9.84
N GLN A 181 -12.96 -2.09 -10.23
CA GLN A 181 -14.14 -1.37 -9.76
C GLN A 181 -15.44 -2.14 -10.02
N GLU A 182 -15.56 -2.76 -11.18
CA GLU A 182 -16.73 -3.57 -11.58
C GLU A 182 -16.96 -4.81 -10.70
N TYR A 183 -15.94 -5.24 -9.95
CA TYR A 183 -15.99 -6.40 -9.05
C TYR A 183 -15.95 -6.03 -7.56
N GLN A 184 -15.90 -4.74 -7.24
CA GLN A 184 -15.97 -4.28 -5.85
C GLN A 184 -17.34 -4.63 -5.24
N ASN A 185 -17.38 -4.77 -3.92
CA ASN A 185 -18.58 -5.16 -3.15
C ASN A 185 -19.15 -6.58 -3.45
N MET A 186 -18.45 -7.39 -4.23
CA MET A 186 -18.83 -8.79 -4.52
C MET A 186 -18.17 -9.82 -3.58
N GLY A 187 -17.55 -9.38 -2.48
CA GLY A 187 -16.86 -10.27 -1.54
C GLY A 187 -15.47 -10.74 -2.01
N LEU A 188 -14.98 -10.29 -3.16
CA LEU A 188 -13.71 -10.74 -3.74
C LEU A 188 -12.46 -10.17 -3.03
N GLY A 189 -12.61 -9.25 -2.07
CA GLY A 189 -11.53 -8.80 -1.21
C GLY A 189 -10.80 -9.92 -0.47
N ILE A 190 -11.48 -11.05 -0.24
CA ILE A 190 -10.89 -12.27 0.31
C ILE A 190 -9.77 -12.82 -0.59
N ILE A 191 -9.95 -12.76 -1.93
CA ILE A 191 -8.92 -13.18 -2.89
C ILE A 191 -7.70 -12.28 -2.76
N ALA A 192 -7.90 -10.95 -2.75
CA ALA A 192 -6.81 -10.00 -2.59
C ALA A 192 -6.04 -10.20 -1.28
N ALA A 193 -6.75 -10.40 -0.15
CA ALA A 193 -6.12 -10.62 1.14
C ALA A 193 -5.32 -11.93 1.19
N SER A 194 -5.92 -13.05 0.74
CA SER A 194 -5.25 -14.36 0.76
C SER A 194 -4.12 -14.46 -0.26
N SER A 195 -4.18 -13.73 -1.37
CA SER A 195 -3.15 -13.78 -2.43
C SER A 195 -1.76 -13.41 -1.93
N THR A 196 -1.65 -12.59 -0.89
CA THR A 196 -0.35 -12.21 -0.30
C THR A 196 0.45 -13.41 0.21
N VAL A 197 -0.25 -14.51 0.57
CA VAL A 197 0.30 -15.79 1.00
C VAL A 197 0.18 -16.85 -0.11
N LEU A 198 -0.98 -16.94 -0.77
CA LEU A 198 -1.24 -17.98 -1.77
C LEU A 198 -0.36 -17.82 -3.01
N PHE A 199 -0.19 -16.60 -3.52
CA PHE A 199 0.59 -16.37 -4.73
C PHE A 199 2.03 -16.88 -4.60
N PRO A 200 2.85 -16.47 -3.61
CA PRO A 200 4.20 -16.99 -3.50
C PRO A 200 4.24 -18.50 -3.28
N THR A 201 3.25 -19.08 -2.59
CA THR A 201 3.19 -20.52 -2.35
C THR A 201 2.89 -21.30 -3.64
N GLU A 202 1.88 -20.89 -4.40
CA GLU A 202 1.45 -21.54 -5.65
C GLU A 202 2.48 -21.38 -6.78
N MET A 203 3.17 -20.23 -6.80
CA MET A 203 4.23 -19.96 -7.79
C MET A 203 5.59 -20.59 -7.42
N GLY A 204 5.66 -21.32 -6.31
CA GLY A 204 6.84 -22.11 -5.93
C GLY A 204 7.98 -21.30 -5.30
N TYR A 205 7.71 -20.12 -4.74
CA TYR A 205 8.72 -19.33 -4.00
C TYR A 205 8.94 -19.91 -2.60
N LYS A 206 9.65 -21.06 -2.52
CA LYS A 206 9.82 -21.86 -1.30
C LYS A 206 10.55 -21.15 -0.16
N ASP A 207 11.38 -20.15 -0.48
CA ASP A 207 12.14 -19.39 0.52
C ASP A 207 11.31 -18.31 1.21
N VAL A 208 10.17 -17.93 0.66
CA VAL A 208 9.27 -16.97 1.28
C VAL A 208 8.62 -17.59 2.51
N LYS A 209 8.78 -16.94 3.67
CA LYS A 209 8.26 -17.41 4.97
C LYS A 209 7.13 -16.53 5.52
N SER A 210 7.05 -15.29 5.06
CA SER A 210 6.04 -14.34 5.51
C SER A 210 5.72 -13.30 4.45
N CYS A 211 4.60 -12.59 4.62
CA CYS A 211 4.29 -11.38 3.89
C CYS A 211 4.21 -10.18 4.83
N ARG A 212 4.45 -8.97 4.30
CA ARG A 212 4.37 -7.69 5.02
C ARG A 212 3.90 -6.58 4.07
N PHE A 213 2.96 -5.75 4.53
CA PHE A 213 2.40 -4.65 3.74
C PHE A 213 1.73 -3.62 4.65
N ALA A 214 1.49 -2.42 4.09
CA ALA A 214 0.78 -1.34 4.76
C ALA A 214 -0.65 -1.19 4.21
N VAL A 215 -1.58 -0.86 5.10
CA VAL A 215 -2.99 -0.58 4.75
C VAL A 215 -3.43 0.70 5.47
N SER A 216 -4.16 1.56 4.79
CA SER A 216 -4.79 2.71 5.44
C SER A 216 -5.87 2.26 6.42
N SER A 217 -5.96 2.92 7.58
CA SER A 217 -7.04 2.71 8.55
C SER A 217 -8.44 3.02 7.98
N ASN A 218 -8.49 3.75 6.87
CA ASN A 218 -9.75 4.06 6.17
C ASN A 218 -10.22 2.93 5.25
N ASN A 219 -9.36 1.92 4.99
CA ASN A 219 -9.70 0.77 4.15
C ASN A 219 -10.36 -0.35 4.98
N MET A 220 -11.50 -0.06 5.58
CA MET A 220 -12.24 -1.01 6.43
C MET A 220 -12.56 -2.34 5.74
N PRO A 221 -12.93 -2.40 4.44
CA PRO A 221 -13.15 -3.68 3.77
C PRO A 221 -11.93 -4.60 3.81
N MET A 222 -10.74 -4.07 3.49
CA MET A 222 -9.51 -4.88 3.51
C MET A 222 -9.06 -5.23 4.94
N ILE A 223 -9.22 -4.30 5.90
CA ILE A 223 -8.93 -4.57 7.32
C ILE A 223 -9.76 -5.77 7.81
N ARG A 224 -11.05 -5.84 7.46
CA ARG A 224 -11.90 -6.98 7.81
C ARG A 224 -11.39 -8.29 7.22
N CYS A 225 -10.94 -8.28 5.95
CA CYS A 225 -10.39 -9.47 5.31
C CYS A 225 -9.09 -9.93 5.98
N TYR A 226 -8.17 -9.01 6.31
CA TYR A 226 -6.93 -9.35 7.01
C TYR A 226 -7.18 -9.85 8.41
N ASN A 227 -8.09 -9.23 9.16
CA ASN A 227 -8.48 -9.68 10.51
C ASN A 227 -9.13 -11.07 10.45
N TYR A 228 -9.96 -11.36 9.44
CA TYR A 228 -10.55 -12.68 9.23
C TYR A 228 -9.48 -13.78 9.11
N PHE A 229 -8.41 -13.53 8.34
CA PHE A 229 -7.29 -14.46 8.20
C PHE A 229 -6.25 -14.38 9.33
N ASN A 230 -6.56 -13.67 10.42
CA ASN A 230 -5.67 -13.49 11.57
C ASN A 230 -4.29 -12.96 11.17
N TYR A 231 -4.24 -11.93 10.29
CA TYR A 231 -3.01 -11.18 10.05
C TYR A 231 -2.64 -10.39 11.30
N ARG A 232 -1.35 -10.39 11.63
CA ARG A 232 -0.84 -9.67 12.79
C ARG A 232 -0.62 -8.21 12.42
N VAL A 233 -1.07 -7.31 13.28
CA VAL A 233 -0.66 -5.90 13.26
C VAL A 233 0.73 -5.81 13.90
N ASP A 234 1.72 -5.40 13.12
CA ASP A 234 3.09 -5.22 13.60
C ASP A 234 3.31 -3.80 14.10
N GLU A 235 2.85 -2.80 13.34
CA GLU A 235 3.08 -1.38 13.60
C GLU A 235 1.86 -0.56 13.18
N LEU A 236 1.71 0.59 13.80
CA LEU A 236 0.75 1.64 13.45
C LEU A 236 1.51 2.96 13.31
N GLU A 237 1.24 3.71 12.24
CA GLU A 237 1.89 5.00 11.98
C GLU A 237 0.85 6.07 11.68
N TYR A 238 0.89 7.19 12.38
CA TYR A 238 0.20 8.41 11.97
C TYR A 238 0.87 8.95 10.71
N VAL A 239 0.08 9.27 9.70
CA VAL A 239 0.54 9.93 8.47
C VAL A 239 0.00 11.34 8.46
N LEU A 240 0.91 12.30 8.50
CA LEU A 240 0.59 13.72 8.45
C LEU A 240 1.12 14.32 7.15
N VAL A 241 0.43 15.33 6.65
CA VAL A 241 0.81 16.07 5.44
C VAL A 241 0.75 17.56 5.67
N LYS A 242 1.59 18.29 4.92
CA LYS A 242 1.55 19.76 4.89
C LYS A 242 1.90 20.21 3.48
N HIS A 243 1.09 21.13 2.94
CA HIS A 243 1.40 21.87 1.71
C HIS A 243 2.14 23.15 2.05
N LYS A 244 3.10 23.50 1.20
CA LYS A 244 3.75 24.82 1.16
C LYS A 244 3.50 25.44 -0.20
N ASP A 245 3.28 26.72 -0.18
CA ASP A 245 3.18 27.56 -1.39
C ASP A 245 4.56 27.71 -2.06
#